data_40d651636ae0a749688ad383b512f236
#
_entry.id   40d651636ae0a749688ad383b512f236
#
_cell.length_a   1.000
_cell.length_b   1.000
_cell.length_c   1.000
_cell.angle_alpha   90.00
_cell.angle_beta   90.00
_cell.angle_gamma   90.00
#
_symmetry.space_group_name_H-M   'P 1'
#
loop_
_entity.id
_entity.type
_entity.pdbx_description
1 polymer ?
#
loop_
_entity_poly.entity_id
_entity_poly.type
_entity_poly.pdbx_seq_one_letter_code
_entity_poly.pdbx_strand_id
1 'polypeptide(L)'
;MFVRLLSLFISIMLAAGAASWLMAQPGILSIEWLGWQMEMPSSLAVTLVVVLAFILVFFDRLQRALWSMPGLLGGRWRERRDIAGHRALTLGLMAVSAGEPVEARKQAARAHRLLNAPQLTGLLSAQAAHLAGDHAAAHRYFTALKDDRDTAFLGQIGLMRLAMDAKDAPSALIAARKALDLKPQSALAAAQLLQLHADQQNWTAALEVIAVVIKDRKKQTGTVTESLVLQQTALYYLDGLGALETEQDSVRATGQFLMALSNDPAFLPAIFALADLYLHNDGKRKAIKLLETSFALVPHAGIADRLQVLWDDNDGNSIARLIKLIPKKPEPLQQAAYHIVSDVAASNGLDGEAKRFRALYDAGMAAFCWQCGVCKSRHDSWHSHCPACGQFAGLKWQQPEKVTPLLGD
;
A
#
# COMPACT_ATOMS: atom_id res chain seq x y z
N MET A 1 8.82 22.66 48.70
CA MET A 1 8.76 22.18 50.10
C MET A 1 9.43 23.13 51.08
N PHE A 2 10.65 23.57 50.83
CA PHE A 2 11.45 24.43 51.75
C PHE A 2 10.75 25.74 52.17
N VAL A 3 10.19 26.49 51.22
CA VAL A 3 9.48 27.77 51.48
C VAL A 3 8.23 27.57 52.36
N ARG A 4 7.54 26.46 52.25
CA ARG A 4 6.35 26.14 53.08
C ARG A 4 6.71 25.73 54.50
N LEU A 5 7.83 25.02 54.68
CA LEU A 5 8.38 24.69 56.02
C LEU A 5 8.92 25.95 56.70
N LEU A 6 9.61 26.83 55.97
CA LEU A 6 10.12 28.08 56.48
C LEU A 6 8.99 29.03 56.93
N SER A 7 7.90 29.15 56.11
CA SER A 7 6.74 29.98 56.49
C SER A 7 6.02 29.44 57.71
N LEU A 8 5.98 28.13 57.92
CA LEU A 8 5.38 27.48 59.07
C LEU A 8 6.23 27.72 60.35
N PHE A 9 7.56 27.61 60.18
CA PHE A 9 8.49 27.88 61.25
C PHE A 9 8.43 29.37 61.71
N ILE A 10 8.40 30.31 60.76
CA ILE A 10 8.26 31.74 61.03
C ILE A 10 6.93 32.05 61.72
N SER A 11 5.80 31.44 61.27
CA SER A 11 4.49 31.64 61.94
C SER A 11 4.46 31.09 63.35
N ILE A 12 5.10 29.94 63.60
CA ILE A 12 5.21 29.37 64.97
C ILE A 12 6.08 30.25 65.85
N MET A 13 7.22 30.76 65.41
CA MET A 13 8.08 31.68 66.14
C MET A 13 7.38 33.00 66.50
N LEU A 14 6.64 33.58 65.56
CA LEU A 14 5.86 34.78 65.74
C LEU A 14 4.73 34.54 66.75
N ALA A 15 4.02 33.46 66.72
CA ALA A 15 2.96 33.08 67.64
C ALA A 15 3.52 32.82 69.06
N ALA A 16 4.67 32.13 69.19
CA ALA A 16 5.34 31.88 70.42
C ALA A 16 5.89 33.19 71.09
N GLY A 17 6.47 34.08 70.24
CA GLY A 17 6.92 35.40 70.70
C GLY A 17 5.79 36.29 71.23
N ALA A 18 4.66 36.34 70.50
CA ALA A 18 3.46 37.08 70.94
C ALA A 18 2.85 36.50 72.21
N ALA A 19 2.78 35.17 72.35
CA ALA A 19 2.29 34.49 73.52
C ALA A 19 3.18 34.75 74.73
N SER A 20 4.52 34.71 74.55
CA SER A 20 5.48 35.02 75.60
C SER A 20 5.39 36.47 76.06
N TRP A 21 5.22 37.43 75.17
CA TRP A 21 5.07 38.83 75.45
C TRP A 21 3.74 39.11 76.21
N LEU A 22 2.63 38.44 75.85
CA LEU A 22 1.34 38.57 76.47
C LEU A 22 1.29 37.93 77.92
N MET A 23 2.03 36.82 78.09
CA MET A 23 2.19 36.20 79.41
C MET A 23 2.92 37.09 80.41
N ALA A 24 3.73 38.04 79.96
CA ALA A 24 4.44 38.99 80.81
C ALA A 24 3.55 40.14 81.32
N GLN A 25 2.32 40.26 80.84
CA GLN A 25 1.36 41.31 81.26
C GLN A 25 0.26 40.69 82.12
N PRO A 26 0.22 41.01 83.46
CA PRO A 26 -0.82 40.49 84.36
C PRO A 26 -2.14 41.20 84.08
N GLY A 27 -3.09 40.51 83.46
CA GLY A 27 -4.45 40.98 83.19
C GLY A 27 -5.48 39.90 83.54
N ILE A 28 -6.65 40.29 84.09
CA ILE A 28 -7.79 39.41 84.31
C ILE A 28 -8.84 39.74 83.24
N LEU A 29 -9.27 38.76 82.47
CA LEU A 29 -10.34 38.87 81.48
C LEU A 29 -11.65 38.38 82.16
N SER A 30 -12.60 39.28 82.36
CA SER A 30 -13.94 38.94 82.86
C SER A 30 -14.93 38.92 81.70
N ILE A 31 -15.51 37.78 81.44
CA ILE A 31 -16.55 37.62 80.40
C ILE A 31 -17.88 37.43 81.12
N GLU A 32 -18.81 38.41 80.97
CA GLU A 32 -20.19 38.30 81.40
C GLU A 32 -21.12 37.83 80.26
N TRP A 33 -21.66 36.63 80.40
CA TRP A 33 -22.62 36.07 79.49
C TRP A 33 -23.83 35.52 80.19
N LEU A 34 -25.00 36.08 79.96
CA LEU A 34 -26.29 35.64 80.56
C LEU A 34 -26.29 35.45 82.07
N GLY A 35 -25.63 36.36 82.80
CA GLY A 35 -25.61 36.34 84.31
C GLY A 35 -24.52 35.44 84.90
N TRP A 36 -23.68 34.86 84.13
CA TRP A 36 -22.51 34.09 84.56
C TRP A 36 -21.25 34.93 84.36
N GLN A 37 -20.54 35.19 85.49
CA GLN A 37 -19.24 35.83 85.42
C GLN A 37 -18.14 34.76 85.46
N MET A 38 -17.34 34.69 84.41
CA MET A 38 -16.15 33.84 84.34
C MET A 38 -14.91 34.73 84.39
N GLU A 39 -14.15 34.65 85.43
CA GLU A 39 -12.86 35.30 85.54
C GLU A 39 -11.75 34.31 85.12
N MET A 40 -11.03 34.64 84.07
CA MET A 40 -9.89 33.84 83.65
C MET A 40 -8.64 34.71 83.50
N PRO A 41 -7.45 34.20 83.85
CA PRO A 41 -6.22 34.91 83.55
C PRO A 41 -6.06 35.12 82.05
N SER A 42 -5.70 36.32 81.64
CA SER A 42 -5.56 36.70 80.20
C SER A 42 -4.63 35.78 79.42
N SER A 43 -3.63 35.21 80.10
CA SER A 43 -2.70 34.23 79.53
C SER A 43 -3.40 32.93 79.05
N LEU A 44 -4.40 32.50 79.80
CA LEU A 44 -5.15 31.26 79.49
C LEU A 44 -6.11 31.46 78.33
N ALA A 45 -6.78 32.62 78.27
CA ALA A 45 -7.67 32.98 77.14
C ALA A 45 -6.90 33.11 75.83
N VAL A 46 -5.75 33.77 75.86
CA VAL A 46 -4.90 33.90 74.63
C VAL A 46 -4.34 32.57 74.20
N THR A 47 -3.89 31.73 75.15
CA THR A 47 -3.41 30.38 74.80
C THR A 47 -4.50 29.54 74.09
N LEU A 48 -5.74 29.63 74.60
CA LEU A 48 -6.89 28.92 73.98
C LEU A 48 -7.18 29.41 72.57
N VAL A 49 -7.15 30.73 72.36
CA VAL A 49 -7.35 31.32 70.99
C VAL A 49 -6.24 30.91 70.05
N VAL A 50 -4.98 30.91 70.50
CA VAL A 50 -3.84 30.49 69.63
C VAL A 50 -3.93 29.00 69.31
N VAL A 51 -4.29 28.15 70.27
CA VAL A 51 -4.48 26.71 70.06
C VAL A 51 -5.64 26.46 69.04
N LEU A 52 -6.77 27.17 69.23
CA LEU A 52 -7.91 27.07 68.35
C LEU A 52 -7.56 27.51 66.92
N ALA A 53 -6.86 28.63 66.74
CA ALA A 53 -6.38 29.12 65.50
C ALA A 53 -5.43 28.11 64.81
N PHE A 54 -4.55 27.48 65.56
CA PHE A 54 -3.64 26.44 65.07
C PHE A 54 -4.40 25.21 64.63
N ILE A 55 -5.40 24.77 65.38
CA ILE A 55 -6.27 23.65 65.03
C ILE A 55 -7.01 23.95 63.73
N LEU A 56 -7.58 25.15 63.53
CA LEU A 56 -8.28 25.56 62.32
C LEU A 56 -7.35 25.59 61.11
N VAL A 57 -6.15 26.16 61.25
CA VAL A 57 -5.15 26.19 60.17
C VAL A 57 -4.65 24.78 59.84
N PHE A 58 -4.45 23.92 60.84
CA PHE A 58 -4.09 22.52 60.64
C PHE A 58 -5.18 21.76 59.90
N PHE A 59 -6.46 21.97 60.30
CA PHE A 59 -7.59 21.31 59.67
C PHE A 59 -7.78 21.76 58.21
N ASP A 60 -7.67 23.09 57.94
CA ASP A 60 -7.70 23.63 56.55
C ASP A 60 -6.55 23.07 55.70
N ARG A 61 -5.34 22.96 56.25
CA ARG A 61 -4.20 22.36 55.54
C ARG A 61 -4.40 20.86 55.30
N LEU A 62 -4.90 20.14 56.30
CA LEU A 62 -5.20 18.72 56.20
C LEU A 62 -6.28 18.45 55.11
N GLN A 63 -7.34 19.26 55.14
CA GLN A 63 -8.41 19.18 54.17
C GLN A 63 -7.89 19.45 52.74
N ARG A 64 -7.08 20.50 52.54
CA ARG A 64 -6.46 20.78 51.24
C ARG A 64 -5.48 19.67 50.78
N ALA A 65 -4.73 19.09 51.72
CA ALA A 65 -3.82 17.97 51.41
C ALA A 65 -4.59 16.70 51.02
N LEU A 66 -5.70 16.39 51.72
CA LEU A 66 -6.57 15.27 51.34
C LEU A 66 -7.25 15.46 49.97
N TRP A 67 -7.69 16.69 49.67
CA TRP A 67 -8.33 17.00 48.36
C TRP A 67 -7.33 17.06 47.22
N SER A 68 -6.04 17.30 47.46
CA SER A 68 -4.98 17.29 46.42
C SER A 68 -4.34 15.92 46.17
N MET A 69 -4.53 14.94 47.05
CA MET A 69 -3.98 13.57 46.91
C MET A 69 -4.54 12.76 45.72
N PRO A 70 -5.84 12.84 45.34
CA PRO A 70 -6.35 12.07 44.22
C PRO A 70 -5.66 12.38 42.88
N GLY A 71 -5.22 13.63 42.68
CA GLY A 71 -4.56 14.05 41.44
C GLY A 71 -3.16 13.48 41.22
N LEU A 72 -2.38 13.31 42.29
CA LEU A 72 -1.00 12.82 42.23
C LEU A 72 -0.92 11.29 42.09
N LEU A 73 -1.85 10.55 42.68
CA LEU A 73 -1.92 9.10 42.60
C LEU A 73 -2.60 8.66 41.26
N GLY A 74 -3.66 9.39 40.86
CA GLY A 74 -4.35 9.13 39.59
C GLY A 74 -3.50 9.37 38.35
N GLY A 75 -2.62 10.40 38.36
CA GLY A 75 -1.70 10.69 37.26
C GLY A 75 -0.69 9.57 37.04
N ARG A 76 -0.04 9.11 38.09
CA ARG A 76 0.95 8.00 37.99
C ARG A 76 0.30 6.66 37.59
N TRP A 77 -0.95 6.42 38.00
CA TRP A 77 -1.70 5.23 37.62
C TRP A 77 -2.10 5.26 36.14
N ARG A 78 -2.56 6.42 35.67
CA ARG A 78 -2.85 6.62 34.22
C ARG A 78 -1.62 6.45 33.37
N GLU A 79 -0.51 7.08 33.72
CA GLU A 79 0.76 6.97 33.03
C GLU A 79 1.26 5.51 32.92
N ARG A 80 1.25 4.76 34.03
CA ARG A 80 1.61 3.34 34.04
C ARG A 80 0.68 2.49 33.21
N ARG A 81 -0.61 2.82 33.21
CA ARG A 81 -1.62 2.14 32.38
C ARG A 81 -1.39 2.40 30.91
N ASP A 82 -1.09 3.63 30.52
CA ASP A 82 -0.82 4.03 29.15
C ASP A 82 0.47 3.37 28.63
N ILE A 83 1.55 3.37 29.41
CA ILE A 83 2.79 2.67 29.07
C ILE A 83 2.55 1.16 28.88
N ALA A 84 1.81 0.53 29.78
CA ALA A 84 1.47 -0.91 29.66
C ALA A 84 0.57 -1.18 28.47
N GLY A 85 -0.33 -0.26 28.11
CA GLY A 85 -1.19 -0.34 26.94
C GLY A 85 -0.42 -0.21 25.62
N HIS A 86 0.47 0.76 25.51
CA HIS A 86 1.34 0.90 24.34
C HIS A 86 2.28 -0.28 24.17
N ARG A 87 2.83 -0.83 25.27
CA ARG A 87 3.62 -2.06 25.22
C ARG A 87 2.79 -3.25 24.71
N ALA A 88 1.56 -3.39 25.16
CA ALA A 88 0.65 -4.43 24.68
C ALA A 88 0.34 -4.25 23.18
N LEU A 89 0.12 -3.01 22.72
CA LEU A 89 -0.09 -2.68 21.31
C LEU A 89 1.12 -3.09 20.47
N THR A 90 2.33 -2.74 20.88
CA THR A 90 3.58 -3.10 20.17
C THR A 90 3.77 -4.61 20.11
N LEU A 91 3.61 -5.31 21.24
CA LEU A 91 3.73 -6.79 21.27
C LEU A 91 2.65 -7.46 20.44
N GLY A 92 1.43 -6.90 20.39
CA GLY A 92 0.35 -7.39 19.55
C GLY A 92 0.65 -7.24 18.06
N LEU A 93 1.21 -6.10 17.63
CA LEU A 93 1.64 -5.89 16.25
C LEU A 93 2.79 -6.82 15.86
N MET A 94 3.74 -7.03 16.76
CA MET A 94 4.82 -8.01 16.55
C MET A 94 4.27 -9.44 16.40
N ALA A 95 3.31 -9.84 17.24
CA ALA A 95 2.67 -11.15 17.17
C ALA A 95 1.86 -11.33 15.87
N VAL A 96 1.18 -10.28 15.39
CA VAL A 96 0.50 -10.29 14.07
C VAL A 96 1.52 -10.49 12.95
N SER A 97 2.64 -9.76 12.99
CA SER A 97 3.69 -9.87 11.97
C SER A 97 4.41 -11.23 12.00
N ALA A 98 4.52 -11.84 13.17
CA ALA A 98 5.08 -13.17 13.36
C ALA A 98 4.11 -14.32 13.01
N GLY A 99 2.83 -13.99 12.75
CA GLY A 99 1.82 -15.01 12.47
C GLY A 99 1.35 -15.79 13.69
N GLU A 100 1.43 -15.19 14.91
CA GLU A 100 1.06 -15.82 16.19
C GLU A 100 -0.35 -15.39 16.65
N PRO A 101 -1.43 -16.12 16.27
CA PRO A 101 -2.81 -15.66 16.49
C PRO A 101 -3.19 -15.60 17.97
N VAL A 102 -2.68 -16.51 18.79
CA VAL A 102 -3.04 -16.59 20.22
C VAL A 102 -2.47 -15.39 20.97
N GLU A 103 -1.19 -15.09 20.77
CA GLU A 103 -0.54 -13.96 21.44
C GLU A 103 -1.08 -12.62 20.88
N ALA A 104 -1.33 -12.52 19.57
CA ALA A 104 -1.95 -11.35 18.96
C ALA A 104 -3.31 -11.02 19.59
N ARG A 105 -4.20 -12.00 19.77
CA ARG A 105 -5.51 -11.82 20.43
C ARG A 105 -5.37 -11.41 21.89
N LYS A 106 -4.47 -12.03 22.64
CA LYS A 106 -4.21 -11.72 24.06
C LYS A 106 -3.72 -10.28 24.23
N GLN A 107 -2.76 -9.87 23.41
CA GLN A 107 -2.22 -8.51 23.46
C GLN A 107 -3.21 -7.46 22.93
N ALA A 108 -4.01 -7.77 21.91
CA ALA A 108 -5.10 -6.92 21.43
C ALA A 108 -6.13 -6.65 22.53
N ALA A 109 -6.59 -7.69 23.23
CA ALA A 109 -7.52 -7.56 24.34
C ALA A 109 -6.92 -6.77 25.51
N ARG A 110 -5.62 -6.92 25.78
CA ARG A 110 -4.90 -6.15 26.80
C ARG A 110 -4.78 -4.68 26.42
N ALA A 111 -4.38 -4.38 25.18
CA ALA A 111 -4.28 -3.03 24.66
C ALA A 111 -5.64 -2.32 24.69
N HIS A 112 -6.71 -2.99 24.28
CA HIS A 112 -8.07 -2.45 24.28
C HIS A 112 -8.55 -2.04 25.69
N ARG A 113 -8.20 -2.83 26.72
CA ARG A 113 -8.57 -2.50 28.11
C ARG A 113 -7.74 -1.37 28.71
N LEU A 114 -6.51 -1.18 28.25
CA LEU A 114 -5.56 -0.24 28.85
C LEU A 114 -5.55 1.11 28.14
N LEU A 115 -5.70 1.14 26.82
CA LEU A 115 -5.66 2.34 25.99
C LEU A 115 -7.07 2.86 25.70
N ASN A 116 -7.24 4.17 25.81
CA ASN A 116 -8.44 4.85 25.31
C ASN A 116 -8.21 5.33 23.86
N ALA A 117 -7.84 4.38 22.99
CA ALA A 117 -7.53 4.63 21.58
C ALA A 117 -8.25 3.57 20.70
N PRO A 118 -9.58 3.70 20.50
CA PRO A 118 -10.40 2.70 19.84
C PRO A 118 -9.95 2.41 18.41
N GLN A 119 -9.42 3.40 17.68
CA GLN A 119 -8.94 3.24 16.32
C GLN A 119 -7.73 2.27 16.27
N LEU A 120 -6.72 2.50 17.09
CA LEU A 120 -5.51 1.66 17.12
C LEU A 120 -5.77 0.26 17.65
N THR A 121 -6.52 0.17 18.76
CA THR A 121 -6.84 -1.13 19.38
C THR A 121 -7.84 -1.91 18.54
N GLY A 122 -8.75 -1.22 17.83
CA GLY A 122 -9.68 -1.79 16.87
C GLY A 122 -8.96 -2.42 15.68
N LEU A 123 -7.97 -1.72 15.12
CA LEU A 123 -7.15 -2.25 14.02
C LEU A 123 -6.37 -3.50 14.43
N LEU A 124 -5.72 -3.47 15.60
CA LEU A 124 -5.01 -4.63 16.12
C LEU A 124 -5.96 -5.81 16.37
N SER A 125 -7.15 -5.54 16.94
CA SER A 125 -8.17 -6.58 17.19
C SER A 125 -8.68 -7.18 15.89
N ALA A 126 -8.89 -6.36 14.85
CA ALA A 126 -9.30 -6.81 13.53
C ALA A 126 -8.26 -7.74 12.88
N GLN A 127 -6.99 -7.34 12.92
CA GLN A 127 -5.88 -8.12 12.37
C GLN A 127 -5.66 -9.42 13.15
N ALA A 128 -5.73 -9.37 14.48
CA ALA A 128 -5.59 -10.55 15.32
C ALA A 128 -6.75 -11.55 15.13
N ALA A 129 -7.97 -11.05 14.94
CA ALA A 129 -9.15 -11.90 14.65
C ALA A 129 -9.02 -12.55 13.26
N HIS A 130 -8.59 -11.77 12.25
CA HIS A 130 -8.36 -12.27 10.90
C HIS A 130 -7.27 -13.37 10.88
N LEU A 131 -6.13 -13.12 11.54
CA LEU A 131 -5.04 -14.09 11.66
C LEU A 131 -5.49 -15.38 12.35
N ALA A 132 -6.42 -15.27 13.31
CA ALA A 132 -6.98 -16.42 14.04
C ALA A 132 -8.09 -17.17 13.28
N GLY A 133 -8.45 -16.73 12.06
CA GLY A 133 -9.54 -17.30 11.28
C GLY A 133 -10.94 -16.93 11.80
N ASP A 134 -11.05 -16.02 12.76
CA ASP A 134 -12.35 -15.54 13.27
C ASP A 134 -12.89 -14.44 12.35
N HIS A 135 -13.38 -14.87 11.18
CA HIS A 135 -13.87 -13.95 10.14
C HIS A 135 -15.04 -13.09 10.61
N ALA A 136 -15.89 -13.61 11.49
CA ALA A 136 -17.03 -12.85 12.02
C ALA A 136 -16.57 -11.71 12.95
N ALA A 137 -15.63 -11.95 13.83
CA ALA A 137 -15.05 -10.91 14.68
C ALA A 137 -14.24 -9.90 13.84
N ALA A 138 -13.41 -10.37 12.91
CA ALA A 138 -12.63 -9.51 12.02
C ALA A 138 -13.54 -8.58 11.20
N HIS A 139 -14.63 -9.10 10.64
CA HIS A 139 -15.62 -8.32 9.90
C HIS A 139 -16.24 -7.21 10.76
N ARG A 140 -16.64 -7.51 11.99
CA ARG A 140 -17.21 -6.50 12.91
C ARG A 140 -16.20 -5.38 13.20
N TYR A 141 -14.94 -5.73 13.49
CA TYR A 141 -13.90 -4.73 13.78
C TYR A 141 -13.57 -3.89 12.53
N PHE A 142 -13.41 -4.48 11.36
CA PHE A 142 -13.15 -3.73 10.13
C PHE A 142 -14.34 -2.86 9.73
N THR A 143 -15.58 -3.30 10.00
CA THR A 143 -16.79 -2.49 9.76
C THR A 143 -16.79 -1.26 10.69
N ALA A 144 -16.47 -1.42 11.96
CA ALA A 144 -16.36 -0.29 12.88
C ALA A 144 -15.25 0.71 12.45
N LEU A 145 -14.11 0.23 11.96
CA LEU A 145 -13.04 1.07 11.42
C LEU A 145 -13.44 1.80 10.13
N LYS A 146 -14.25 1.19 9.27
CA LYS A 146 -14.75 1.78 8.03
C LYS A 146 -15.66 3.00 8.29
N ASP A 147 -16.36 3.02 9.42
CA ASP A 147 -17.32 4.08 9.76
C ASP A 147 -16.62 5.29 10.43
N ASP A 148 -15.34 5.18 10.80
CA ASP A 148 -14.52 6.26 11.34
C ASP A 148 -13.67 6.89 10.22
N ARG A 149 -13.67 8.25 10.14
CA ARG A 149 -13.04 9.00 9.05
C ARG A 149 -11.52 8.73 8.91
N ASP A 150 -10.82 8.58 10.03
CA ASP A 150 -9.36 8.45 10.03
C ASP A 150 -8.92 7.02 9.69
N THR A 151 -9.77 6.03 9.97
CA THR A 151 -9.49 4.61 9.76
C THR A 151 -10.29 3.97 8.62
N ALA A 152 -11.20 4.71 7.98
CA ALA A 152 -12.08 4.23 6.92
C ALA A 152 -11.33 3.47 5.82
N PHE A 153 -10.19 4.00 5.37
CA PHE A 153 -9.34 3.33 4.38
C PHE A 153 -8.86 1.96 4.85
N LEU A 154 -8.38 1.86 6.10
CA LEU A 154 -7.89 0.60 6.67
C LEU A 154 -9.03 -0.40 6.87
N GLY A 155 -10.21 0.09 7.27
CA GLY A 155 -11.44 -0.70 7.36
C GLY A 155 -11.82 -1.32 6.01
N GLN A 156 -11.79 -0.53 4.93
CA GLN A 156 -12.10 -1.02 3.58
C GLN A 156 -11.06 -2.04 3.07
N ILE A 157 -9.76 -1.80 3.30
CA ILE A 157 -8.70 -2.77 2.96
C ILE A 157 -8.89 -4.08 3.72
N GLY A 158 -9.26 -4.02 5.01
CA GLY A 158 -9.53 -5.21 5.81
C GLY A 158 -10.74 -6.00 5.31
N LEU A 159 -11.85 -5.33 5.00
CA LEU A 159 -13.06 -5.94 4.43
C LEU A 159 -12.79 -6.55 3.05
N MET A 160 -12.00 -5.88 2.22
CA MET A 160 -11.57 -6.40 0.92
C MET A 160 -10.81 -7.73 1.10
N ARG A 161 -9.83 -7.79 2.01
CA ARG A 161 -9.08 -9.02 2.28
C ARG A 161 -9.97 -10.16 2.76
N LEU A 162 -10.88 -9.87 3.70
CA LEU A 162 -11.85 -10.89 4.18
C LEU A 162 -12.71 -11.43 3.06
N ALA A 163 -13.19 -10.57 2.16
CA ALA A 163 -13.98 -10.97 1.01
C ALA A 163 -13.17 -11.81 0.02
N MET A 164 -11.89 -11.47 -0.20
CA MET A 164 -10.99 -12.26 -1.05
C MET A 164 -10.74 -13.66 -0.46
N ASP A 165 -10.49 -13.76 0.85
CA ASP A 165 -10.30 -15.05 1.52
C ASP A 165 -11.56 -15.92 1.47
N ALA A 166 -12.73 -15.28 1.54
CA ALA A 166 -14.03 -15.93 1.39
C ALA A 166 -14.40 -16.24 -0.08
N LYS A 167 -13.55 -15.84 -1.05
CA LYS A 167 -13.82 -15.90 -2.50
C LYS A 167 -15.11 -15.16 -2.91
N ASP A 168 -15.50 -14.15 -2.14
CA ASP A 168 -16.62 -13.25 -2.44
C ASP A 168 -16.12 -12.07 -3.28
N ALA A 169 -15.99 -12.30 -4.57
CA ALA A 169 -15.47 -11.30 -5.50
C ALA A 169 -16.33 -10.02 -5.58
N PRO A 170 -17.69 -10.06 -5.55
CA PRO A 170 -18.49 -8.84 -5.52
C PRO A 170 -18.22 -7.95 -4.32
N SER A 171 -18.17 -8.51 -3.11
CA SER A 171 -17.87 -7.76 -1.89
C SER A 171 -16.44 -7.22 -1.90
N ALA A 172 -15.48 -8.00 -2.41
CA ALA A 172 -14.08 -7.57 -2.56
C ALA A 172 -13.96 -6.35 -3.49
N LEU A 173 -14.65 -6.37 -4.65
CA LEU A 173 -14.68 -5.25 -5.59
C LEU A 173 -15.25 -3.97 -4.97
N ILE A 174 -16.39 -4.09 -4.26
CA ILE A 174 -17.02 -2.93 -3.59
C ILE A 174 -16.06 -2.32 -2.56
N ALA A 175 -15.43 -3.15 -1.74
CA ALA A 175 -14.50 -2.68 -0.72
C ALA A 175 -13.22 -2.07 -1.32
N ALA A 176 -12.65 -2.71 -2.37
CA ALA A 176 -11.48 -2.21 -3.09
C ALA A 176 -11.76 -0.85 -3.76
N ARG A 177 -12.93 -0.70 -4.42
CA ARG A 177 -13.32 0.57 -5.03
C ARG A 177 -13.44 1.68 -4.00
N LYS A 178 -14.14 1.44 -2.88
CA LYS A 178 -14.25 2.41 -1.79
C LYS A 178 -12.90 2.76 -1.17
N ALA A 179 -11.98 1.79 -1.05
CA ALA A 179 -10.62 2.06 -0.59
C ALA A 179 -9.87 3.00 -1.55
N LEU A 180 -10.00 2.78 -2.86
CA LEU A 180 -9.39 3.62 -3.87
C LEU A 180 -10.01 5.04 -3.89
N ASP A 181 -11.33 5.16 -3.73
CA ASP A 181 -12.03 6.44 -3.65
C ASP A 181 -11.57 7.26 -2.44
N LEU A 182 -11.31 6.60 -1.28
CA LEU A 182 -10.78 7.24 -0.08
C LEU A 182 -9.31 7.66 -0.23
N LYS A 183 -8.49 6.87 -0.94
CA LYS A 183 -7.07 7.17 -1.20
C LYS A 183 -6.71 6.82 -2.65
N PRO A 184 -6.94 7.73 -3.61
CA PRO A 184 -6.64 7.49 -5.02
C PRO A 184 -5.18 7.16 -5.33
N GLN A 185 -4.27 7.62 -4.47
CA GLN A 185 -2.83 7.35 -4.57
C GLN A 185 -2.39 6.00 -3.99
N SER A 186 -3.30 5.21 -3.44
CA SER A 186 -2.96 3.93 -2.85
C SER A 186 -2.65 2.89 -3.92
N ALA A 187 -1.35 2.62 -4.13
CA ALA A 187 -0.90 1.57 -5.04
C ALA A 187 -1.47 0.19 -4.66
N LEU A 188 -1.65 -0.08 -3.36
CA LEU A 188 -2.23 -1.33 -2.87
C LEU A 188 -3.68 -1.49 -3.31
N ALA A 189 -4.53 -0.47 -3.04
CA ALA A 189 -5.96 -0.53 -3.40
C ALA A 189 -6.14 -0.63 -4.91
N ALA A 190 -5.36 0.15 -5.68
CA ALA A 190 -5.39 0.12 -7.13
C ALA A 190 -4.97 -1.23 -7.71
N ALA A 191 -3.86 -1.81 -7.22
CA ALA A 191 -3.37 -3.11 -7.68
C ALA A 191 -4.38 -4.23 -7.40
N GLN A 192 -4.99 -4.23 -6.21
CA GLN A 192 -5.99 -5.24 -5.85
C GLN A 192 -7.27 -5.09 -6.67
N LEU A 193 -7.76 -3.86 -6.88
CA LEU A 193 -8.94 -3.61 -7.69
C LEU A 193 -8.70 -4.00 -9.15
N LEU A 194 -7.53 -3.70 -9.70
CA LEU A 194 -7.12 -4.08 -11.05
C LEU A 194 -7.05 -5.60 -11.19
N GLN A 195 -6.44 -6.28 -10.21
CA GLN A 195 -6.36 -7.74 -10.19
C GLN A 195 -7.76 -8.38 -10.16
N LEU A 196 -8.66 -7.90 -9.29
CA LEU A 196 -10.03 -8.39 -9.19
C LEU A 196 -10.82 -8.23 -10.50
N HIS A 197 -10.65 -7.10 -11.20
CA HIS A 197 -11.27 -6.91 -12.52
C HIS A 197 -10.63 -7.81 -13.58
N ALA A 198 -9.31 -7.99 -13.55
CA ALA A 198 -8.60 -8.88 -14.47
C ALA A 198 -9.02 -10.34 -14.28
N ASP A 199 -9.18 -10.82 -13.04
CA ASP A 199 -9.64 -12.18 -12.73
C ASP A 199 -11.07 -12.43 -13.23
N GLN A 200 -11.89 -11.38 -13.30
CA GLN A 200 -13.25 -11.42 -13.85
C GLN A 200 -13.32 -11.14 -15.36
N GLN A 201 -12.18 -10.93 -16.00
CA GLN A 201 -12.08 -10.53 -17.42
C GLN A 201 -12.88 -9.24 -17.74
N ASN A 202 -13.07 -8.38 -16.76
CA ASN A 202 -13.72 -7.08 -16.94
C ASN A 202 -12.67 -6.01 -17.30
N TRP A 203 -12.20 -6.08 -18.54
CA TRP A 203 -11.08 -5.28 -19.03
C TRP A 203 -11.40 -3.79 -19.08
N THR A 204 -12.63 -3.44 -19.44
CA THR A 204 -13.09 -2.04 -19.49
C THR A 204 -13.00 -1.38 -18.10
N ALA A 205 -13.51 -2.04 -17.05
CA ALA A 205 -13.42 -1.52 -15.70
C ALA A 205 -11.97 -1.47 -15.20
N ALA A 206 -11.14 -2.45 -15.58
CA ALA A 206 -9.70 -2.44 -15.27
C ALA A 206 -8.98 -1.24 -15.94
N LEU A 207 -9.35 -0.90 -17.19
CA LEU A 207 -8.84 0.29 -17.90
C LEU A 207 -9.22 1.60 -17.20
N GLU A 208 -10.43 1.71 -16.66
CA GLU A 208 -10.82 2.89 -15.87
C GLU A 208 -9.96 3.05 -14.61
N VAL A 209 -9.71 1.94 -13.90
CA VAL A 209 -8.87 1.95 -12.69
C VAL A 209 -7.45 2.41 -13.03
N ILE A 210 -6.82 1.80 -14.04
CA ILE A 210 -5.43 2.13 -14.38
C ILE A 210 -5.30 3.57 -14.91
N ALA A 211 -6.31 4.08 -15.61
CA ALA A 211 -6.32 5.46 -16.10
C ALA A 211 -6.31 6.47 -14.91
N VAL A 212 -7.09 6.20 -13.86
CA VAL A 212 -7.09 7.02 -12.63
C VAL A 212 -5.71 6.98 -11.97
N VAL A 213 -5.11 5.80 -11.85
CA VAL A 213 -3.78 5.62 -11.23
C VAL A 213 -2.69 6.36 -12.02
N ILE A 214 -2.68 6.22 -13.35
CA ILE A 214 -1.72 6.88 -14.22
C ILE A 214 -1.86 8.40 -14.13
N LYS A 215 -3.11 8.92 -14.18
CA LYS A 215 -3.40 10.35 -14.06
C LYS A 215 -2.89 10.93 -12.73
N ASP A 216 -3.15 10.23 -11.64
CA ASP A 216 -2.71 10.64 -10.31
C ASP A 216 -1.18 10.58 -10.18
N ARG A 217 -0.56 9.49 -10.64
CA ARG A 217 0.90 9.33 -10.65
C ARG A 217 1.59 10.43 -11.46
N LYS A 218 1.08 10.72 -12.67
CA LYS A 218 1.60 11.78 -13.53
C LYS A 218 1.50 13.15 -12.86
N LYS A 219 0.42 13.40 -12.11
CA LYS A 219 0.24 14.64 -11.34
C LYS A 219 1.24 14.77 -10.19
N GLN A 220 1.58 13.65 -9.51
CA GLN A 220 2.48 13.67 -8.36
C GLN A 220 3.96 13.68 -8.72
N THR A 221 4.37 12.86 -9.68
CA THR A 221 5.80 12.62 -10.01
C THR A 221 6.20 13.12 -11.39
N GLY A 222 5.27 13.57 -12.21
CA GLY A 222 5.51 13.95 -13.61
C GLY A 222 5.78 12.76 -14.54
N THR A 223 5.99 11.55 -14.01
CA THR A 223 6.36 10.35 -14.77
C THR A 223 5.43 9.19 -14.49
N VAL A 224 5.32 8.28 -15.46
CA VAL A 224 4.58 7.01 -15.33
C VAL A 224 5.61 5.89 -15.30
N THR A 225 5.45 4.94 -14.39
CA THR A 225 6.35 3.78 -14.31
C THR A 225 6.12 2.85 -15.49
N GLU A 226 7.18 2.23 -15.98
CA GLU A 226 7.10 1.25 -17.08
C GLU A 226 6.09 0.13 -16.80
N SER A 227 6.02 -0.34 -15.55
CA SER A 227 5.05 -1.36 -15.13
C SER A 227 3.60 -0.94 -15.35
N LEU A 228 3.23 0.32 -15.08
CA LEU A 228 1.88 0.82 -15.33
C LEU A 228 1.57 0.93 -16.83
N VAL A 229 2.57 1.32 -17.63
CA VAL A 229 2.42 1.35 -19.09
C VAL A 229 2.19 -0.05 -19.65
N LEU A 230 2.97 -1.04 -19.21
CA LEU A 230 2.78 -2.44 -19.62
C LEU A 230 1.41 -2.99 -19.22
N GLN A 231 0.95 -2.70 -18.00
CA GLN A 231 -0.38 -3.11 -17.56
C GLN A 231 -1.47 -2.47 -18.41
N GLN A 232 -1.36 -1.19 -18.71
CA GLN A 232 -2.32 -0.49 -19.56
C GLN A 232 -2.31 -1.03 -21.00
N THR A 233 -1.13 -1.29 -21.55
CA THR A 233 -0.97 -1.90 -22.87
C THR A 233 -1.66 -3.27 -22.95
N ALA A 234 -1.41 -4.12 -21.95
CA ALA A 234 -2.04 -5.44 -21.88
C ALA A 234 -3.56 -5.36 -21.74
N LEU A 235 -4.07 -4.40 -20.94
CA LEU A 235 -5.51 -4.19 -20.78
C LEU A 235 -6.19 -3.73 -22.07
N TYR A 236 -5.59 -2.81 -22.82
CA TYR A 236 -6.11 -2.42 -24.12
C TYR A 236 -6.14 -3.60 -25.09
N TYR A 237 -5.11 -4.42 -25.11
CA TYR A 237 -5.07 -5.62 -25.93
C TYR A 237 -6.19 -6.62 -25.56
N LEU A 238 -6.36 -6.89 -24.28
CA LEU A 238 -7.37 -7.83 -23.77
C LEU A 238 -8.80 -7.33 -23.97
N ASP A 239 -9.04 -6.00 -23.78
CA ASP A 239 -10.33 -5.39 -24.09
C ASP A 239 -10.66 -5.46 -25.60
N GLY A 240 -9.64 -5.29 -26.45
CA GLY A 240 -9.79 -5.48 -27.90
C GLY A 240 -10.13 -6.92 -28.29
N LEU A 241 -9.52 -7.93 -27.63
CA LEU A 241 -9.89 -9.34 -27.84
C LEU A 241 -11.32 -9.61 -27.37
N GLY A 242 -11.71 -9.11 -26.19
CA GLY A 242 -13.06 -9.24 -25.67
C GLY A 242 -14.11 -8.63 -26.60
N ALA A 243 -13.81 -7.48 -27.21
CA ALA A 243 -14.68 -6.85 -28.20
C ALA A 243 -14.88 -7.72 -29.45
N LEU A 244 -13.86 -8.49 -29.87
CA LEU A 244 -13.98 -9.42 -31.00
C LEU A 244 -14.77 -10.68 -30.63
N GLU A 245 -14.51 -11.24 -29.46
CA GLU A 245 -15.09 -12.52 -29.04
C GLU A 245 -16.57 -12.39 -28.63
N THR A 246 -16.91 -11.35 -27.87
CA THR A 246 -18.24 -11.21 -27.27
C THR A 246 -19.17 -10.29 -28.04
N GLU A 247 -18.66 -9.19 -28.58
CA GLU A 247 -19.45 -8.13 -29.21
C GLU A 247 -19.36 -8.15 -30.75
N GLN A 248 -18.39 -8.89 -31.29
CA GLN A 248 -18.06 -8.90 -32.73
C GLN A 248 -17.80 -7.48 -33.30
N ASP A 249 -17.35 -6.58 -32.45
CA ASP A 249 -17.09 -5.18 -32.76
C ASP A 249 -15.64 -4.96 -33.26
N SER A 250 -15.43 -5.15 -34.53
CA SER A 250 -14.13 -4.95 -35.19
C SER A 250 -13.63 -3.50 -35.10
N VAL A 251 -14.53 -2.53 -35.01
CA VAL A 251 -14.15 -1.10 -34.94
C VAL A 251 -13.56 -0.80 -33.55
N ARG A 252 -14.27 -1.21 -32.49
CA ARG A 252 -13.79 -1.09 -31.12
C ARG A 252 -12.47 -1.85 -30.93
N ALA A 253 -12.40 -3.10 -31.38
CA ALA A 253 -11.18 -3.89 -31.29
C ALA A 253 -9.98 -3.22 -31.99
N THR A 254 -10.18 -2.69 -33.21
CA THR A 254 -9.13 -1.92 -33.90
C THR A 254 -8.68 -0.73 -33.08
N GLY A 255 -9.60 0.04 -32.50
CA GLY A 255 -9.29 1.18 -31.64
C GLY A 255 -8.45 0.76 -30.41
N GLN A 256 -8.83 -0.32 -29.75
CA GLN A 256 -8.13 -0.81 -28.57
C GLN A 256 -6.71 -1.34 -28.90
N PHE A 257 -6.54 -2.08 -29.98
CA PHE A 257 -5.20 -2.51 -30.42
C PHE A 257 -4.31 -1.34 -30.80
N LEU A 258 -4.85 -0.30 -31.44
CA LEU A 258 -4.10 0.92 -31.73
C LEU A 258 -3.70 1.66 -30.46
N MET A 259 -4.57 1.70 -29.43
CA MET A 259 -4.23 2.27 -28.11
C MET A 259 -3.11 1.46 -27.43
N ALA A 260 -3.15 0.14 -27.51
CA ALA A 260 -2.07 -0.71 -27.01
C ALA A 260 -0.74 -0.37 -27.70
N LEU A 261 -0.73 -0.26 -29.04
CA LEU A 261 0.46 0.06 -29.82
C LEU A 261 0.91 1.52 -29.67
N SER A 262 0.04 2.43 -29.26
CA SER A 262 0.43 3.81 -28.92
C SER A 262 1.21 3.87 -27.61
N ASN A 263 0.93 2.97 -26.67
CA ASN A 263 1.64 2.85 -25.40
C ASN A 263 2.96 2.07 -25.56
N ASP A 264 2.92 0.95 -26.29
CA ASP A 264 4.07 0.12 -26.59
C ASP A 264 4.04 -0.32 -28.06
N PRO A 265 4.75 0.40 -28.95
CA PRO A 265 4.80 0.07 -30.39
C PRO A 265 5.43 -1.31 -30.71
N ALA A 266 6.15 -1.90 -29.74
CA ALA A 266 6.80 -3.21 -29.88
C ALA A 266 5.98 -4.37 -29.29
N PHE A 267 4.75 -4.12 -28.85
CA PHE A 267 3.91 -5.13 -28.21
C PHE A 267 3.37 -6.14 -29.24
N LEU A 268 4.10 -7.25 -29.40
CA LEU A 268 3.83 -8.31 -30.39
C LEU A 268 2.39 -8.82 -30.39
N PRO A 269 1.71 -9.09 -29.26
CA PRO A 269 0.35 -9.59 -29.28
C PRO A 269 -0.63 -8.67 -30.01
N ALA A 270 -0.53 -7.36 -29.78
CA ALA A 270 -1.39 -6.38 -30.44
C ALA A 270 -1.02 -6.20 -31.93
N ILE A 271 0.27 -6.29 -32.28
CA ILE A 271 0.72 -6.26 -33.67
C ILE A 271 0.05 -7.40 -34.46
N PHE A 272 0.11 -8.63 -33.95
CA PHE A 272 -0.47 -9.79 -34.60
C PHE A 272 -1.99 -9.71 -34.70
N ALA A 273 -2.66 -9.39 -33.58
CA ALA A 273 -4.12 -9.28 -33.55
C ALA A 273 -4.64 -8.20 -34.53
N LEU A 274 -3.97 -7.05 -34.57
CA LEU A 274 -4.36 -5.97 -35.48
C LEU A 274 -4.06 -6.30 -36.93
N ALA A 275 -2.96 -6.99 -37.22
CA ALA A 275 -2.64 -7.46 -38.57
C ALA A 275 -3.69 -8.47 -39.05
N ASP A 276 -4.05 -9.45 -38.24
CA ASP A 276 -5.06 -10.45 -38.54
C ASP A 276 -6.45 -9.81 -38.73
N LEU A 277 -6.80 -8.80 -37.92
CA LEU A 277 -8.04 -8.04 -38.04
C LEU A 277 -8.09 -7.22 -39.35
N TYR A 278 -6.96 -6.60 -39.75
CA TYR A 278 -6.89 -5.90 -41.04
C TYR A 278 -7.04 -6.87 -42.20
N LEU A 279 -6.48 -8.06 -42.12
CA LEU A 279 -6.62 -9.07 -43.16
C LEU A 279 -8.07 -9.57 -43.27
N HIS A 280 -8.73 -9.78 -42.15
CA HIS A 280 -10.13 -10.17 -42.13
C HIS A 280 -11.05 -9.13 -42.79
N ASN A 281 -10.68 -7.85 -42.68
CA ASN A 281 -11.42 -6.70 -43.23
C ASN A 281 -10.86 -6.25 -44.63
N ASP A 282 -10.30 -7.14 -45.40
CA ASP A 282 -9.71 -6.87 -46.74
C ASP A 282 -8.64 -5.77 -46.77
N GLY A 283 -8.08 -5.47 -45.62
CA GLY A 283 -7.06 -4.42 -45.45
C GLY A 283 -5.61 -4.90 -45.65
N LYS A 284 -5.32 -5.76 -46.65
CA LYS A 284 -3.98 -6.34 -46.90
C LYS A 284 -2.86 -5.28 -46.85
N ARG A 285 -3.05 -4.13 -47.51
CA ARG A 285 -2.04 -3.04 -47.51
C ARG A 285 -1.75 -2.47 -46.10
N LYS A 286 -2.79 -2.36 -45.26
CA LYS A 286 -2.63 -1.87 -43.87
C LYS A 286 -1.88 -2.89 -43.02
N ALA A 287 -2.20 -4.18 -43.16
CA ALA A 287 -1.51 -5.27 -42.50
C ALA A 287 -0.03 -5.31 -42.85
N ILE A 288 0.30 -5.25 -44.16
CA ILE A 288 1.71 -5.22 -44.63
C ILE A 288 2.45 -4.02 -44.01
N LYS A 289 1.89 -2.81 -44.12
CA LYS A 289 2.53 -1.62 -43.58
C LYS A 289 2.76 -1.71 -42.07
N LEU A 290 1.79 -2.23 -41.33
CA LEU A 290 1.92 -2.47 -39.88
C LEU A 290 3.08 -3.43 -39.59
N LEU A 291 3.10 -4.59 -40.24
CA LEU A 291 4.11 -5.63 -40.03
C LEU A 291 5.52 -5.16 -40.45
N GLU A 292 5.66 -4.43 -41.58
CA GLU A 292 6.93 -3.83 -42.00
C GLU A 292 7.48 -2.85 -40.97
N THR A 293 6.63 -1.96 -40.47
CA THR A 293 7.00 -0.99 -39.44
C THR A 293 7.37 -1.69 -38.13
N SER A 294 6.61 -2.71 -37.74
CA SER A 294 6.84 -3.48 -36.52
C SER A 294 8.12 -4.31 -36.59
N PHE A 295 8.46 -4.89 -37.73
CA PHE A 295 9.71 -5.65 -37.90
C PHE A 295 10.93 -4.76 -37.66
N ALA A 296 10.89 -3.51 -38.09
CA ALA A 296 11.97 -2.57 -37.88
C ALA A 296 12.10 -2.17 -36.39
N LEU A 297 11.02 -2.26 -35.58
CA LEU A 297 11.02 -1.94 -34.15
C LEU A 297 11.32 -3.17 -33.30
N VAL A 298 10.75 -4.31 -33.62
CA VAL A 298 10.85 -5.56 -32.87
C VAL A 298 10.96 -6.74 -33.84
N PRO A 299 12.18 -7.08 -34.31
CA PRO A 299 12.38 -8.22 -35.18
C PRO A 299 11.87 -9.50 -34.51
N HIS A 300 10.92 -10.17 -35.20
CA HIS A 300 10.31 -11.40 -34.72
C HIS A 300 10.05 -12.34 -35.92
N ALA A 301 10.38 -13.63 -35.80
CA ALA A 301 10.20 -14.60 -36.84
C ALA A 301 8.75 -14.65 -37.39
N GLY A 302 7.75 -14.65 -36.48
CA GLY A 302 6.35 -14.65 -36.87
C GLY A 302 5.90 -13.40 -37.64
N ILE A 303 6.59 -12.26 -37.54
CA ILE A 303 6.33 -11.09 -38.37
C ILE A 303 6.90 -11.35 -39.77
N ALA A 304 8.12 -11.89 -39.88
CA ALA A 304 8.77 -12.20 -41.12
C ALA A 304 7.97 -13.25 -41.91
N ASP A 305 7.50 -14.30 -41.25
CA ASP A 305 6.68 -15.36 -41.87
C ASP A 305 5.39 -14.80 -42.47
N ARG A 306 4.66 -13.95 -41.68
CA ARG A 306 3.43 -13.31 -42.21
C ARG A 306 3.71 -12.37 -43.37
N LEU A 307 4.82 -11.62 -43.35
CA LEU A 307 5.21 -10.75 -44.45
C LEU A 307 5.52 -11.54 -45.70
N GLN A 308 6.22 -12.68 -45.61
CA GLN A 308 6.49 -13.55 -46.77
C GLN A 308 5.19 -14.01 -47.40
N VAL A 309 4.23 -14.49 -46.62
CA VAL A 309 2.92 -14.93 -47.13
C VAL A 309 2.14 -13.77 -47.79
N LEU A 310 2.18 -12.57 -47.17
CA LEU A 310 1.42 -11.42 -47.67
C LEU A 310 2.02 -10.75 -48.89
N TRP A 311 3.33 -10.79 -49.05
CA TRP A 311 3.99 -10.25 -50.24
C TRP A 311 3.73 -11.07 -51.49
N ASP A 312 3.33 -12.37 -51.34
CA ASP A 312 2.92 -13.25 -52.43
C ASP A 312 3.97 -13.30 -53.55
N ASP A 313 5.21 -13.54 -53.19
CA ASP A 313 6.38 -13.27 -54.00
C ASP A 313 6.79 -14.53 -54.78
N ASN A 314 6.25 -14.71 -55.98
CA ASN A 314 6.77 -15.70 -56.93
C ASN A 314 8.16 -15.31 -57.48
N ASP A 315 8.65 -14.11 -57.21
CA ASP A 315 9.85 -13.52 -57.82
C ASP A 315 11.11 -13.53 -56.94
N GLY A 316 11.08 -14.14 -55.75
CA GLY A 316 12.26 -14.16 -54.83
C GLY A 316 12.66 -12.82 -54.21
N ASN A 317 11.81 -11.81 -54.27
CA ASN A 317 12.09 -10.44 -53.89
C ASN A 317 11.78 -10.17 -52.39
N SER A 318 11.09 -11.12 -51.70
CA SER A 318 10.68 -11.03 -50.31
C SER A 318 11.86 -10.83 -49.36
N ILE A 319 12.96 -11.56 -49.61
CA ILE A 319 14.19 -11.44 -48.80
C ILE A 319 14.83 -10.07 -48.98
N ALA A 320 14.90 -9.55 -50.18
CA ALA A 320 15.44 -8.22 -50.44
C ALA A 320 14.61 -7.12 -49.77
N ARG A 321 13.29 -7.30 -49.68
CA ARG A 321 12.39 -6.41 -48.87
C ARG A 321 12.67 -6.53 -47.39
N LEU A 322 12.79 -7.76 -46.86
CA LEU A 322 13.06 -8.00 -45.44
C LEU A 322 14.40 -7.41 -45.00
N ILE A 323 15.45 -7.53 -45.84
CA ILE A 323 16.78 -6.94 -45.63
C ILE A 323 16.68 -5.40 -45.46
N LYS A 324 15.83 -4.73 -46.23
CA LYS A 324 15.63 -3.26 -46.11
C LYS A 324 14.96 -2.85 -44.79
N LEU A 325 14.26 -3.76 -44.11
CA LEU A 325 13.58 -3.52 -42.84
C LEU A 325 14.48 -3.76 -41.64
N ILE A 326 15.68 -4.30 -41.82
CA ILE A 326 16.61 -4.57 -40.71
C ILE A 326 16.89 -3.25 -39.92
N PRO A 327 16.66 -3.24 -38.59
CA PRO A 327 16.93 -2.06 -37.80
C PRO A 327 18.42 -1.73 -37.81
N LYS A 328 18.76 -0.44 -37.93
CA LYS A 328 20.15 0.02 -37.90
C LYS A 328 20.72 0.09 -36.50
N LYS A 329 19.88 0.22 -35.46
CA LYS A 329 20.18 0.31 -34.03
C LYS A 329 18.89 0.01 -33.21
N PRO A 330 18.96 -0.48 -31.96
CA PRO A 330 20.16 -0.90 -31.24
C PRO A 330 20.68 -2.26 -31.72
N GLU A 331 21.96 -2.54 -31.44
CA GLU A 331 22.66 -3.75 -31.90
C GLU A 331 21.95 -5.09 -31.58
N PRO A 332 21.35 -5.31 -30.37
CA PRO A 332 20.64 -6.54 -30.08
C PRO A 332 19.47 -6.83 -31.03
N LEU A 333 18.72 -5.80 -31.45
CA LEU A 333 17.61 -5.96 -32.40
C LEU A 333 18.13 -6.22 -33.81
N GLN A 334 19.22 -5.59 -34.17
CA GLN A 334 19.87 -5.82 -35.49
C GLN A 334 20.37 -7.27 -35.60
N GLN A 335 21.00 -7.78 -34.53
CA GLN A 335 21.48 -9.17 -34.47
C GLN A 335 20.31 -10.17 -34.58
N ALA A 336 19.20 -9.90 -33.88
CA ALA A 336 17.99 -10.71 -33.99
C ALA A 336 17.42 -10.70 -35.43
N ALA A 337 17.44 -9.54 -36.08
CA ALA A 337 17.00 -9.43 -37.48
C ALA A 337 17.91 -10.22 -38.44
N TYR A 338 19.24 -10.18 -38.22
CA TYR A 338 20.18 -10.99 -39.04
C TYR A 338 19.92 -12.48 -38.89
N HIS A 339 19.66 -12.95 -37.67
CA HIS A 339 19.29 -14.34 -37.42
C HIS A 339 18.04 -14.74 -38.20
N ILE A 340 16.95 -13.95 -38.08
CA ILE A 340 15.68 -14.21 -38.78
C ILE A 340 15.86 -14.19 -40.27
N VAL A 341 16.57 -13.21 -40.84
CA VAL A 341 16.83 -13.13 -42.27
C VAL A 341 17.66 -14.33 -42.77
N SER A 342 18.65 -14.79 -41.96
CA SER A 342 19.40 -16.00 -42.27
C SER A 342 18.52 -17.24 -42.39
N ASP A 343 17.61 -17.42 -41.42
CA ASP A 343 16.71 -18.58 -41.37
C ASP A 343 15.68 -18.53 -42.51
N VAL A 344 15.12 -17.33 -42.77
CA VAL A 344 14.21 -17.11 -43.93
C VAL A 344 14.91 -17.36 -45.27
N ALA A 345 16.16 -16.91 -45.41
CA ALA A 345 16.94 -17.17 -46.64
C ALA A 345 17.22 -18.66 -46.82
N ALA A 346 17.56 -19.38 -45.77
CA ALA A 346 17.80 -20.82 -45.80
C ALA A 346 16.51 -21.58 -46.18
N SER A 347 15.36 -21.23 -45.62
CA SER A 347 14.07 -21.88 -45.94
C SER A 347 13.62 -21.64 -47.37
N ASN A 348 14.04 -20.53 -47.99
CA ASN A 348 13.77 -20.20 -49.38
C ASN A 348 14.87 -20.69 -50.36
N GLY A 349 15.83 -21.50 -49.90
CA GLY A 349 16.88 -22.08 -50.75
C GLY A 349 17.97 -21.09 -51.18
N LEU A 350 18.06 -19.92 -50.55
CA LEU A 350 19.06 -18.89 -50.86
C LEU A 350 20.30 -19.04 -49.94
N ASP A 351 21.04 -20.13 -50.12
CA ASP A 351 22.18 -20.52 -49.29
C ASP A 351 23.27 -19.44 -49.18
N GLY A 352 23.48 -18.66 -50.23
CA GLY A 352 24.44 -17.56 -50.24
C GLY A 352 24.10 -16.45 -49.26
N GLU A 353 22.85 -15.98 -49.29
CA GLU A 353 22.35 -14.96 -48.35
C GLU A 353 22.24 -15.53 -46.94
N ALA A 354 21.80 -16.76 -46.77
CA ALA A 354 21.75 -17.42 -45.49
C ALA A 354 23.12 -17.46 -44.80
N LYS A 355 24.17 -17.85 -45.50
CA LYS A 355 25.56 -17.87 -45.02
C LYS A 355 26.06 -16.46 -44.71
N ARG A 356 25.75 -15.48 -45.58
CA ARG A 356 26.13 -14.07 -45.37
C ARG A 356 25.56 -13.50 -44.08
N PHE A 357 24.24 -13.67 -43.85
CA PHE A 357 23.60 -13.14 -42.63
C PHE A 357 23.99 -13.93 -41.40
N ARG A 358 24.23 -15.24 -41.50
CA ARG A 358 24.75 -16.08 -40.43
C ARG A 358 26.12 -15.61 -39.93
N ALA A 359 26.96 -15.09 -40.79
CA ALA A 359 28.26 -14.55 -40.45
C ALA A 359 28.20 -13.16 -39.73
N LEU A 360 27.04 -12.47 -39.81
CA LEU A 360 26.84 -11.15 -39.28
C LEU A 360 26.25 -11.14 -37.83
N TYR A 361 25.71 -12.27 -37.38
CA TYR A 361 25.21 -12.34 -35.99
C TYR A 361 26.09 -13.21 -35.10
N ASP A 362 26.18 -12.84 -33.84
CA ASP A 362 26.91 -13.61 -32.84
C ASP A 362 26.07 -14.81 -32.38
N ALA A 363 26.57 -16.01 -32.67
CA ALA A 363 25.90 -17.25 -32.25
C ALA A 363 25.83 -17.46 -30.71
N GLY A 364 26.63 -16.71 -29.96
CA GLY A 364 26.61 -16.71 -28.49
C GLY A 364 25.55 -15.79 -27.89
N MET A 365 24.86 -14.99 -28.71
CA MET A 365 23.82 -14.08 -28.23
C MET A 365 22.56 -14.84 -27.83
N ALA A 366 22.04 -14.58 -26.62
CA ALA A 366 20.81 -15.20 -26.16
C ALA A 366 19.61 -14.76 -27.02
N ALA A 367 18.80 -15.71 -27.47
CA ALA A 367 17.58 -15.43 -28.22
C ALA A 367 16.59 -14.61 -27.36
N PHE A 368 15.85 -13.73 -28.03
CA PHE A 368 14.74 -13.03 -27.35
C PHE A 368 13.68 -14.02 -26.92
N CYS A 369 13.10 -13.79 -25.74
CA CYS A 369 12.01 -14.58 -25.19
C CYS A 369 11.07 -13.71 -24.36
N TRP A 370 9.91 -14.24 -24.03
CA TRP A 370 9.02 -13.63 -23.06
C TRP A 370 9.56 -13.90 -21.64
N GLN A 371 10.05 -12.87 -20.98
CA GLN A 371 10.58 -12.99 -19.63
C GLN A 371 9.74 -12.18 -18.65
N CYS A 372 9.38 -12.81 -17.53
CA CYS A 372 8.68 -12.11 -16.44
C CYS A 372 9.59 -11.11 -15.75
N GLY A 373 9.17 -9.86 -15.63
CA GLY A 373 9.91 -8.80 -14.94
C GLY A 373 10.07 -9.05 -13.43
N VAL A 374 9.18 -9.86 -12.84
CA VAL A 374 9.15 -10.14 -11.39
C VAL A 374 9.93 -11.41 -11.05
N CYS A 375 9.50 -12.57 -11.56
CA CYS A 375 10.13 -13.86 -11.19
C CYS A 375 11.20 -14.33 -12.18
N LYS A 376 11.46 -13.57 -13.24
CA LYS A 376 12.47 -13.86 -14.29
C LYS A 376 12.25 -15.18 -15.05
N SER A 377 11.12 -15.85 -14.88
CA SER A 377 10.76 -17.04 -15.66
C SER A 377 10.66 -16.70 -17.14
N ARG A 378 11.04 -17.68 -18.00
CA ARG A 378 11.00 -17.55 -19.47
C ARG A 378 9.83 -18.33 -20.01
N HIS A 379 9.20 -17.81 -21.06
CA HIS A 379 8.03 -18.39 -21.70
C HIS A 379 8.15 -18.23 -23.22
N ASP A 380 7.56 -19.16 -23.96
CA ASP A 380 7.58 -19.15 -25.43
C ASP A 380 6.51 -18.23 -26.03
N SER A 381 5.46 -17.96 -25.25
CA SER A 381 4.33 -17.10 -25.66
C SER A 381 3.98 -16.08 -24.57
N TRP A 382 3.30 -15.03 -25.01
CA TRP A 382 2.77 -14.04 -24.08
C TRP A 382 1.49 -14.56 -23.40
N HIS A 383 1.39 -14.29 -22.10
CA HIS A 383 0.21 -14.58 -21.28
C HIS A 383 -0.16 -13.34 -20.48
N SER A 384 -1.46 -13.09 -20.27
CA SER A 384 -1.94 -11.98 -19.44
C SER A 384 -1.45 -12.06 -18.00
N HIS A 385 -1.34 -13.28 -17.47
CA HIS A 385 -0.74 -13.58 -16.18
C HIS A 385 0.48 -14.46 -16.37
N CYS A 386 1.55 -14.18 -15.66
CA CYS A 386 2.73 -15.03 -15.68
C CYS A 386 2.39 -16.43 -15.13
N PRO A 387 2.59 -17.52 -15.89
CA PRO A 387 2.26 -18.88 -15.45
C PRO A 387 3.01 -19.31 -14.18
N ALA A 388 4.20 -18.72 -13.92
CA ALA A 388 5.03 -19.10 -12.78
C ALA A 388 4.68 -18.35 -11.48
N CYS A 389 4.32 -17.05 -11.55
CA CYS A 389 4.09 -16.24 -10.35
C CYS A 389 2.74 -15.52 -10.30
N GLY A 390 1.89 -15.69 -11.33
CA GLY A 390 0.58 -15.04 -11.39
C GLY A 390 0.59 -13.53 -11.65
N GLN A 391 1.74 -12.91 -11.86
CA GLN A 391 1.84 -11.47 -12.09
C GLN A 391 1.10 -11.07 -13.36
N PHE A 392 0.13 -10.16 -13.25
CA PHE A 392 -0.59 -9.59 -14.39
C PHE A 392 0.32 -8.69 -15.22
N ALA A 393 0.30 -8.86 -16.56
CA ALA A 393 1.08 -8.09 -17.54
C ALA A 393 2.59 -8.02 -17.23
N GLY A 394 3.14 -9.07 -16.61
CA GLY A 394 4.54 -9.10 -16.19
C GLY A 394 5.52 -9.55 -17.27
N LEU A 395 5.05 -10.05 -18.43
CA LEU A 395 5.89 -10.62 -19.50
C LEU A 395 6.32 -9.53 -20.48
N LYS A 396 7.64 -9.48 -20.73
CA LYS A 396 8.28 -8.59 -21.71
C LYS A 396 9.02 -9.41 -22.76
N TRP A 397 8.96 -8.99 -24.01
CA TRP A 397 9.78 -9.54 -25.08
C TRP A 397 11.16 -8.91 -25.03
N GLN A 398 12.14 -9.64 -24.53
CA GLN A 398 13.50 -9.13 -24.33
C GLN A 398 14.54 -10.24 -24.40
N GLN A 399 15.79 -9.86 -24.53
CA GLN A 399 16.87 -10.80 -24.25
C GLN A 399 16.86 -11.17 -22.76
N PRO A 400 17.01 -12.47 -22.43
CA PRO A 400 17.05 -12.89 -21.06
C PRO A 400 18.24 -12.25 -20.33
N GLU A 401 17.96 -11.60 -19.23
CA GLU A 401 18.99 -11.17 -18.29
C GLU A 401 19.83 -12.38 -17.88
N LYS A 402 21.16 -12.25 -17.92
CA LYS A 402 22.04 -13.27 -17.36
C LYS A 402 21.69 -13.39 -15.89
N VAL A 403 21.08 -14.49 -15.50
CA VAL A 403 20.90 -14.82 -14.10
C VAL A 403 22.32 -15.06 -13.59
N THR A 404 22.90 -14.09 -12.90
CA THR A 404 24.12 -14.33 -12.12
C THR A 404 23.69 -15.36 -11.07
N PRO A 405 24.22 -16.59 -11.05
CA PRO A 405 23.91 -17.51 -9.99
C PRO A 405 24.32 -16.80 -8.69
N LEU A 406 23.37 -16.65 -7.76
CA LEU A 406 23.72 -16.31 -6.39
C LEU A 406 24.72 -17.38 -5.98
N LEU A 407 25.97 -16.96 -5.79
CA LEU A 407 27.01 -17.81 -5.22
C LEU A 407 26.42 -18.29 -3.89
N GLY A 408 25.93 -19.53 -3.90
CA GLY A 408 25.49 -20.21 -2.71
C GLY A 408 26.73 -20.47 -1.89
N ASP A 409 26.69 -20.00 -0.65
CA ASP A 409 27.58 -20.44 0.42
C ASP A 409 27.33 -21.91 0.75
#